data_d0fdc0b18cb1729ae41d07eb7e8542c7
#
_entry.id   d0fdc0b18cb1729ae41d07eb7e8542c7
#
_cell.length_a   1.000
_cell.length_b   1.000
_cell.length_c   1.000
_cell.angle_alpha   90.00
_cell.angle_beta   90.00
_cell.angle_gamma   90.00
#
_symmetry.space_group_name_H-M   'P 1'
#
loop_
_entity.id
_entity.type
_entity.pdbx_description
1 polymer ?
#
loop_
_entity_poly.entity_id
_entity_poly.type
_entity_poly.pdbx_seq_one_letter_code
_entity_poly.pdbx_strand_id
1 'polypeptide(L)'
;MAHIQIMQINIRLWEVIMSVYNLGKNRMLCWDDFLIDKMDSAEIRMHKPVKREKVITMDKSWEGNVCTYASIMKLGDTYRMYYRAQNINVLPDGTYDKNKCSFCVAESKDLKEFKRLPINKYEREGEYNNNIFLDETRDNFAIFYDKNPACPENEKFKALSMGARNEIYGKGLYLYVSADGIDFTLKEKLPIPGTFDSFNVMFWDEDAQLYRFFYRSEAGFEEVQKWRGIFRTINTSTSKDLVTFEHFGELNYGEDNIPMQLYINNVIRYSRAKDMFIGFPMRYIDRKDHAENFEQMPLPERHKLMTETHGREGTAVTDGTIITSRDGYNFNKWEEAYLTPGIEASCNWWYGNCLMAYGIFETPADEEGAPNEISMIIPDNYYRIKPIDYYRYTTRLDGFFSWYAKYRGGEILTKPFTFEGDELEINFSSSAFGDVTVTVCDESGNELDGYKSIKIFGDSVSRKVRFEKDLKLLENSPVRLKFELHDADLYSFKFN
;
A
#
# COMPACT_ATOMS: atom_id res chain seq x y z
N MET A 1 -7.17 -7.12 50.12
CA MET A 1 -7.11 -5.71 49.68
C MET A 1 -6.56 -5.52 48.28
N ALA A 2 -5.58 -6.30 47.83
CA ALA A 2 -5.05 -6.18 46.47
C ALA A 2 -6.05 -6.58 45.32
N HIS A 3 -6.94 -7.55 45.55
CA HIS A 3 -7.95 -7.98 44.56
C HIS A 3 -9.07 -6.93 44.34
N ILE A 4 -9.38 -6.11 45.31
CA ILE A 4 -10.40 -5.04 45.20
C ILE A 4 -9.83 -3.84 44.44
N GLN A 5 -8.53 -3.57 44.56
CA GLN A 5 -7.87 -2.50 43.79
C GLN A 5 -7.71 -2.82 42.31
N ILE A 6 -7.47 -4.08 41.94
CA ILE A 6 -7.40 -4.54 40.54
C ILE A 6 -8.78 -4.48 39.89
N MET A 7 -9.85 -4.82 40.60
CA MET A 7 -11.22 -4.70 40.11
C MET A 7 -11.66 -3.23 39.93
N GLN A 8 -11.25 -2.32 40.80
CA GLN A 8 -11.54 -0.89 40.65
C GLN A 8 -10.73 -0.22 39.55
N ILE A 9 -9.52 -0.69 39.27
CA ILE A 9 -8.70 -0.22 38.13
C ILE A 9 -9.30 -0.74 36.81
N ASN A 10 -9.75 -1.99 36.74
CA ASN A 10 -10.45 -2.51 35.55
C ASN A 10 -11.80 -1.85 35.31
N ILE A 11 -12.58 -1.51 36.34
CA ILE A 11 -13.84 -0.75 36.19
C ILE A 11 -13.58 0.67 35.71
N ARG A 12 -12.51 1.34 36.16
CA ARG A 12 -12.10 2.65 35.64
C ARG A 12 -11.52 2.62 34.21
N LEU A 13 -10.97 1.48 33.77
CA LEU A 13 -10.54 1.29 32.38
C LEU A 13 -11.73 0.99 31.42
N TRP A 14 -12.87 0.52 31.95
CA TRP A 14 -14.13 0.36 31.20
C TRP A 14 -15.00 1.61 31.20
N GLU A 15 -14.78 2.56 32.11
CA GLU A 15 -15.26 3.94 32.09
C GLU A 15 -14.29 4.92 31.40
N VAL A 16 -13.34 4.47 30.60
CA VAL A 16 -12.84 5.30 29.48
C VAL A 16 -14.04 5.49 28.58
N ILE A 17 -14.84 6.48 28.92
CA ILE A 17 -15.82 7.17 28.15
C ILE A 17 -15.53 6.87 26.69
N MET A 18 -16.39 6.15 26.01
CA MET A 18 -16.36 6.13 24.56
C MET A 18 -16.63 7.57 24.13
N SER A 19 -15.55 8.35 24.04
CA SER A 19 -15.65 9.71 23.54
C SER A 19 -16.20 9.57 22.13
N VAL A 20 -17.34 10.19 21.90
CA VAL A 20 -17.94 10.26 20.57
C VAL A 20 -16.85 10.66 19.58
N TYR A 21 -16.67 9.87 18.53
CA TYR A 21 -15.62 10.14 17.55
C TYR A 21 -15.81 11.52 16.92
N ASN A 22 -14.77 12.35 16.95
CA ASN A 22 -14.81 13.65 16.28
C ASN A 22 -14.28 13.53 14.85
N LEU A 23 -15.20 13.46 13.89
CA LEU A 23 -14.85 13.47 12.49
C LEU A 23 -14.37 14.87 12.04
N GLY A 24 -14.92 15.95 12.62
CA GLY A 24 -14.65 17.31 12.18
C GLY A 24 -14.95 17.48 10.68
N LYS A 25 -13.96 17.98 9.92
CA LYS A 25 -13.99 18.04 8.44
C LYS A 25 -13.18 16.94 7.77
N ASN A 26 -12.75 15.92 8.52
CA ASN A 26 -12.00 14.83 7.91
C ASN A 26 -12.88 13.97 6.98
N ARG A 27 -12.26 13.29 6.04
CA ARG A 27 -12.94 12.32 5.19
C ARG A 27 -13.00 10.98 5.90
N MET A 28 -14.21 10.44 6.02
CA MET A 28 -14.42 9.06 6.46
C MET A 28 -14.38 8.14 5.23
N LEU A 29 -13.46 7.18 5.26
CA LEU A 29 -13.37 6.13 4.24
C LEU A 29 -14.21 4.92 4.65
N CYS A 30 -14.97 4.39 3.72
CA CYS A 30 -15.78 3.19 3.89
C CYS A 30 -14.96 1.90 3.64
N TRP A 31 -13.75 1.84 4.21
CA TRP A 31 -12.79 0.76 4.00
C TRP A 31 -12.76 -0.28 5.11
N ASP A 32 -13.40 0.02 6.21
CA ASP A 32 -13.46 -0.81 7.41
C ASP A 32 -14.80 -0.63 8.12
N ASP A 33 -14.96 -1.33 9.23
CA ASP A 33 -16.13 -1.27 10.11
C ASP A 33 -15.96 -0.28 11.28
N PHE A 34 -14.91 0.52 11.29
CA PHE A 34 -14.56 1.43 12.41
C PHE A 34 -15.77 2.26 12.87
N LEU A 35 -16.47 2.89 11.94
CA LEU A 35 -17.62 3.74 12.25
C LEU A 35 -18.96 3.00 12.16
N ILE A 36 -18.99 1.71 11.82
CA ILE A 36 -20.21 0.95 11.70
C ILE A 36 -20.70 0.49 13.08
N ASP A 37 -21.95 0.80 13.40
CA ASP A 37 -22.65 0.25 14.55
C ASP A 37 -23.52 -0.94 14.12
N LYS A 38 -24.21 -0.80 12.98
CA LYS A 38 -25.08 -1.82 12.42
C LYS A 38 -24.93 -1.89 10.90
N MET A 39 -24.83 -3.10 10.38
CA MET A 39 -24.83 -3.34 8.94
C MET A 39 -25.78 -4.51 8.67
N ASP A 40 -26.83 -4.27 7.88
CA ASP A 40 -27.82 -5.26 7.50
C ASP A 40 -27.93 -5.36 5.98
N SER A 41 -27.82 -6.58 5.45
CA SER A 41 -27.90 -6.88 4.01
C SER A 41 -26.92 -6.07 3.14
N ALA A 42 -25.82 -5.62 3.75
CA ALA A 42 -24.70 -4.90 3.13
C ALA A 42 -23.38 -5.57 3.49
N GLU A 43 -22.31 -5.23 2.79
CA GLU A 43 -20.97 -5.79 3.00
C GLU A 43 -19.89 -4.74 2.70
N ILE A 44 -18.68 -4.95 3.22
CA ILE A 44 -17.49 -4.21 2.78
C ILE A 44 -16.92 -4.96 1.59
N ARG A 45 -16.77 -4.27 0.46
CA ARG A 45 -16.31 -4.86 -0.81
C ARG A 45 -15.01 -4.25 -1.28
N MET A 46 -14.04 -5.09 -1.66
CA MET A 46 -12.79 -4.67 -2.28
C MET A 46 -12.97 -4.49 -3.79
N HIS A 47 -12.39 -3.42 -4.35
CA HIS A 47 -12.39 -3.12 -5.79
C HIS A 47 -11.03 -3.36 -6.40
N LYS A 48 -10.99 -4.08 -7.52
CA LYS A 48 -9.76 -4.35 -8.27
C LYS A 48 -9.36 -3.12 -9.08
N PRO A 49 -8.06 -2.82 -9.20
CA PRO A 49 -7.61 -1.74 -10.05
C PRO A 49 -7.69 -2.12 -11.53
N VAL A 50 -7.80 -1.11 -12.39
CA VAL A 50 -7.83 -1.26 -13.83
C VAL A 50 -6.43 -1.09 -14.40
N LYS A 51 -5.94 -2.11 -15.13
CA LYS A 51 -4.66 -2.03 -15.86
C LYS A 51 -4.81 -1.04 -17.02
N ARG A 52 -3.85 -0.14 -17.15
CA ARG A 52 -3.77 0.89 -18.18
C ARG A 52 -2.56 0.64 -19.09
N GLU A 53 -1.98 1.70 -19.61
CA GLU A 53 -0.85 1.66 -20.55
C GLU A 53 0.46 1.19 -19.89
N LYS A 54 1.34 0.73 -20.75
CA LYS A 54 2.73 0.48 -20.39
C LYS A 54 3.49 1.80 -20.32
N VAL A 55 4.17 2.03 -19.20
CA VAL A 55 4.81 3.32 -18.91
C VAL A 55 6.32 3.33 -19.15
N ILE A 56 6.97 2.16 -19.06
CA ILE A 56 8.39 1.97 -19.40
C ILE A 56 8.69 0.47 -19.55
N THR A 57 9.62 0.14 -20.45
CA THR A 57 10.24 -1.20 -20.56
C THR A 57 11.70 -1.08 -20.11
N MET A 58 12.17 -2.03 -19.29
CA MET A 58 13.55 -2.07 -18.75
C MET A 58 14.48 -2.81 -19.73
N ASP A 59 14.70 -2.23 -20.92
CA ASP A 59 15.29 -2.86 -22.10
C ASP A 59 16.74 -2.44 -22.40
N LYS A 60 17.38 -1.64 -21.52
CA LYS A 60 18.77 -1.25 -21.71
C LYS A 60 19.72 -2.37 -21.26
N SER A 61 20.96 -2.35 -21.76
CA SER A 61 21.96 -3.37 -21.47
C SER A 61 22.27 -3.52 -19.97
N TRP A 62 22.12 -2.43 -19.19
CA TRP A 62 22.28 -2.42 -17.73
C TRP A 62 21.00 -2.77 -16.95
N GLU A 63 19.88 -2.93 -17.62
CA GLU A 63 18.57 -3.33 -17.07
C GLU A 63 18.26 -4.80 -17.33
N GLY A 64 17.00 -5.20 -17.23
CA GLY A 64 16.56 -6.55 -17.57
C GLY A 64 15.34 -7.03 -16.78
N ASN A 65 15.35 -8.33 -16.48
CA ASN A 65 14.19 -9.05 -15.94
C ASN A 65 14.04 -9.02 -14.42
N VAL A 66 14.92 -8.32 -13.67
CA VAL A 66 14.81 -8.14 -12.22
C VAL A 66 14.87 -6.66 -11.80
N CYS A 67 14.49 -5.76 -12.70
CA CYS A 67 14.37 -4.32 -12.45
C CYS A 67 13.11 -4.02 -11.64
N THR A 68 13.20 -4.15 -10.32
CA THR A 68 12.06 -4.01 -9.38
C THR A 68 12.46 -3.21 -8.14
N TYR A 69 11.66 -3.31 -7.09
CA TYR A 69 11.84 -2.56 -5.85
C TYR A 69 11.91 -1.05 -6.11
N ALA A 70 10.96 -0.57 -6.92
CA ALA A 70 10.92 0.82 -7.30
C ALA A 70 10.25 1.69 -6.24
N SER A 71 10.83 2.88 -6.02
CA SER A 71 10.20 3.99 -5.28
C SER A 71 9.81 5.08 -6.25
N ILE A 72 8.58 5.57 -6.15
CA ILE A 72 8.12 6.72 -6.93
C ILE A 72 7.74 7.83 -5.96
N MET A 73 8.11 9.06 -6.29
CA MET A 73 7.74 10.24 -5.52
C MET A 73 7.40 11.41 -6.43
N LYS A 74 6.49 12.26 -5.98
CA LYS A 74 6.15 13.50 -6.68
C LYS A 74 7.03 14.62 -6.18
N LEU A 75 7.82 15.23 -7.06
CA LEU A 75 8.71 16.36 -6.82
C LEU A 75 8.25 17.55 -7.67
N GLY A 76 7.49 18.45 -7.07
CA GLY A 76 6.79 19.49 -7.83
C GLY A 76 5.80 18.88 -8.83
N ASP A 77 6.02 19.13 -10.13
CA ASP A 77 5.19 18.62 -11.25
C ASP A 77 5.81 17.38 -11.92
N THR A 78 6.81 16.77 -11.31
CA THR A 78 7.51 15.61 -11.88
C THR A 78 7.40 14.44 -10.94
N TYR A 79 7.14 13.25 -11.48
CA TYR A 79 7.23 11.98 -10.78
C TYR A 79 8.60 11.37 -11.06
N ARG A 80 9.37 11.12 -10.02
CA ARG A 80 10.69 10.49 -10.13
C ARG A 80 10.60 9.05 -9.61
N MET A 81 11.02 8.10 -10.46
CA MET A 81 11.07 6.67 -10.18
C MET A 81 12.52 6.22 -10.02
N TYR A 82 12.83 5.62 -8.89
CA TYR A 82 14.10 4.95 -8.62
C TYR A 82 13.86 3.45 -8.61
N TYR A 83 14.76 2.67 -9.20
CA TYR A 83 14.59 1.22 -9.32
C TYR A 83 15.93 0.50 -9.36
N ARG A 84 15.95 -0.73 -8.87
CA ARG A 84 17.07 -1.64 -9.07
C ARG A 84 17.10 -2.06 -10.53
N ALA A 85 18.27 -2.05 -11.16
CA ALA A 85 18.49 -2.47 -12.54
C ALA A 85 19.41 -3.68 -12.56
N GLN A 86 18.89 -4.80 -13.06
CA GLN A 86 19.64 -6.03 -13.22
C GLN A 86 18.93 -6.99 -14.19
N ASN A 87 19.72 -7.78 -14.90
CA ASN A 87 19.25 -8.96 -15.65
C ASN A 87 19.88 -10.23 -15.04
N ILE A 88 19.09 -11.26 -14.86
CA ILE A 88 19.54 -12.57 -14.34
C ILE A 88 18.94 -13.68 -15.20
N ASN A 89 19.80 -14.45 -15.86
CA ASN A 89 19.44 -15.67 -16.55
C ASN A 89 19.98 -16.88 -15.81
N VAL A 90 19.12 -17.83 -15.50
CA VAL A 90 19.53 -19.11 -14.94
C VAL A 90 19.93 -20.02 -16.09
N LEU A 91 21.15 -20.53 -16.05
CA LEU A 91 21.70 -21.45 -17.02
C LEU A 91 21.32 -22.92 -16.69
N PRO A 92 21.40 -23.86 -17.66
CA PRO A 92 21.06 -25.26 -17.43
C PRO A 92 21.86 -25.96 -16.33
N ASP A 93 23.07 -25.49 -16.02
CA ASP A 93 23.91 -25.98 -14.93
C ASP A 93 23.59 -25.35 -13.57
N GLY A 94 22.57 -24.47 -13.50
CA GLY A 94 22.16 -23.77 -12.29
C GLY A 94 22.98 -22.52 -11.94
N THR A 95 23.96 -22.19 -12.77
CA THR A 95 24.70 -20.93 -12.61
C THR A 95 23.89 -19.74 -13.12
N TYR A 96 24.32 -18.53 -12.78
CA TYR A 96 23.70 -17.31 -13.27
C TYR A 96 24.56 -16.62 -14.32
N ASP A 97 23.99 -16.34 -15.48
CA ASP A 97 24.44 -15.27 -16.35
C ASP A 97 23.71 -13.99 -15.95
N LYS A 98 24.44 -13.02 -15.43
CA LYS A 98 23.87 -11.79 -14.90
C LYS A 98 24.79 -10.60 -15.13
N ASN A 99 24.17 -9.46 -15.49
CA ASN A 99 24.87 -8.19 -15.47
C ASN A 99 25.06 -7.67 -14.04
N LYS A 100 25.86 -6.62 -13.89
CA LYS A 100 26.10 -5.97 -12.60
C LYS A 100 24.82 -5.28 -12.12
N CYS A 101 24.46 -5.48 -10.85
CA CYS A 101 23.37 -4.75 -10.21
C CYS A 101 23.69 -3.28 -10.07
N SER A 102 22.75 -2.41 -10.42
CA SER A 102 22.86 -0.95 -10.31
C SER A 102 21.49 -0.40 -9.85
N PHE A 103 21.50 0.88 -9.48
CA PHE A 103 20.27 1.61 -9.22
C PHE A 103 20.14 2.76 -10.20
N CYS A 104 18.95 2.87 -10.78
CA CYS A 104 18.64 3.76 -11.88
C CYS A 104 17.50 4.71 -11.53
N VAL A 105 17.40 5.81 -12.29
CA VAL A 105 16.37 6.83 -12.12
C VAL A 105 15.70 7.17 -13.44
N ALA A 106 14.37 7.36 -13.40
CA ALA A 106 13.57 7.83 -14.52
C ALA A 106 12.55 8.85 -14.04
N GLU A 107 12.06 9.70 -14.92
CA GLU A 107 11.09 10.74 -14.61
C GLU A 107 9.89 10.71 -15.57
N SER A 108 8.74 11.13 -15.05
CA SER A 108 7.50 11.31 -15.79
C SER A 108 6.79 12.58 -15.37
N LYS A 109 6.02 13.21 -16.26
CA LYS A 109 5.15 14.35 -15.93
C LYS A 109 3.73 13.93 -15.51
N ASP A 110 3.32 12.72 -15.88
CA ASP A 110 1.92 12.29 -15.81
C ASP A 110 1.73 10.82 -15.38
N LEU A 111 2.82 10.10 -15.06
CA LEU A 111 2.87 8.67 -14.79
C LEU A 111 2.53 7.76 -16.00
N LYS A 112 2.31 8.31 -17.19
CA LYS A 112 1.97 7.55 -18.40
C LYS A 112 3.18 7.15 -19.22
N GLU A 113 4.24 7.95 -19.17
CA GLU A 113 5.51 7.67 -19.81
C GLU A 113 6.66 8.07 -18.89
N PHE A 114 7.56 7.14 -18.57
CA PHE A 114 8.80 7.43 -17.86
C PHE A 114 9.97 7.52 -18.84
N LYS A 115 10.76 8.56 -18.71
CA LYS A 115 12.00 8.79 -19.44
C LYS A 115 13.19 8.64 -18.51
N ARG A 116 14.19 7.84 -18.90
CA ARG A 116 15.43 7.70 -18.15
C ARG A 116 16.11 9.04 -18.01
N LEU A 117 16.44 9.43 -16.79
CA LEU A 117 17.17 10.66 -16.51
C LEU A 117 18.66 10.44 -16.77
N PRO A 118 19.29 11.10 -17.75
CA PRO A 118 20.72 10.94 -18.01
C PRO A 118 21.56 11.40 -16.81
N ILE A 119 22.22 10.47 -16.13
CA ILE A 119 23.11 10.74 -15.00
C ILE A 119 24.57 10.75 -15.45
N ASN A 120 24.94 9.84 -16.34
CA ASN A 120 26.27 9.78 -16.97
C ASN A 120 27.42 9.65 -15.96
N LYS A 121 27.17 8.98 -14.84
CA LYS A 121 28.12 8.86 -13.73
C LYS A 121 28.98 7.60 -13.81
N TYR A 122 28.41 6.53 -14.34
CA TYR A 122 29.05 5.23 -14.42
C TYR A 122 29.04 4.70 -15.86
N GLU A 123 30.16 4.12 -16.28
CA GLU A 123 30.24 3.43 -17.57
C GLU A 123 29.59 2.03 -17.48
N ARG A 124 28.84 1.66 -18.53
CA ARG A 124 28.28 0.33 -18.71
C ARG A 124 28.41 -0.11 -20.17
N GLU A 125 29.11 -1.24 -20.39
CA GLU A 125 29.29 -1.84 -21.72
C GLU A 125 29.78 -0.83 -22.78
N GLY A 126 30.67 0.08 -22.38
CA GLY A 126 31.23 1.12 -23.25
C GLY A 126 30.39 2.40 -23.33
N GLU A 127 29.22 2.45 -22.65
CA GLU A 127 28.34 3.61 -22.68
C GLU A 127 28.30 4.37 -21.35
N TYR A 128 28.52 5.69 -21.42
CA TYR A 128 28.29 6.62 -20.28
C TYR A 128 26.90 7.24 -20.32
N ASN A 129 26.21 7.24 -21.48
CA ASN A 129 24.89 7.83 -21.60
C ASN A 129 23.82 6.93 -20.97
N ASN A 130 23.80 6.89 -19.65
CA ASN A 130 22.90 6.06 -18.88
C ASN A 130 22.32 6.79 -17.67
N ASN A 131 21.35 6.18 -17.02
CA ASN A 131 20.62 6.71 -15.87
C ASN A 131 21.01 6.05 -14.53
N ILE A 132 22.20 5.47 -14.45
CA ILE A 132 22.71 4.82 -13.25
C ILE A 132 23.20 5.90 -12.28
N PHE A 133 22.58 6.02 -11.11
CA PHE A 133 23.00 6.95 -10.07
C PHE A 133 23.83 6.29 -8.96
N LEU A 134 23.67 4.96 -8.78
CA LEU A 134 24.39 4.18 -7.78
C LEU A 134 24.81 2.83 -8.38
N ASP A 135 26.12 2.55 -8.35
CA ASP A 135 26.72 1.35 -8.94
C ASP A 135 27.30 0.46 -7.85
N GLU A 136 26.46 -0.08 -7.00
CA GLU A 136 26.83 -0.95 -5.91
C GLU A 136 25.95 -2.19 -5.85
N THR A 137 26.54 -3.32 -5.41
CA THR A 137 25.81 -4.56 -5.19
C THR A 137 25.08 -4.54 -3.86
N ARG A 138 23.97 -3.84 -3.78
CA ARG A 138 23.04 -3.86 -2.65
C ARG A 138 21.77 -4.57 -3.05
N ASP A 139 21.07 -5.17 -2.09
CA ASP A 139 19.86 -5.90 -2.44
C ASP A 139 18.71 -4.96 -2.75
N ASN A 140 18.44 -3.96 -1.93
CA ASN A 140 17.34 -3.01 -2.10
C ASN A 140 17.76 -1.63 -1.60
N PHE A 141 17.26 -0.60 -2.25
CA PHE A 141 17.55 0.80 -1.91
C PHE A 141 16.23 1.60 -2.02
N ALA A 142 15.48 1.64 -0.91
CA ALA A 142 14.18 2.29 -0.84
C ALA A 142 14.36 3.77 -0.57
N ILE A 143 13.99 4.62 -1.53
CA ILE A 143 14.18 6.07 -1.46
C ILE A 143 12.85 6.76 -1.15
N PHE A 144 12.89 7.82 -0.36
CA PHE A 144 11.75 8.69 -0.06
C PHE A 144 12.23 10.14 0.10
N TYR A 145 11.31 11.07 -0.10
CA TYR A 145 11.51 12.49 0.14
C TYR A 145 11.03 12.84 1.55
N ASP A 146 11.90 13.41 2.36
CA ASP A 146 11.61 13.75 3.75
C ASP A 146 10.81 15.05 3.86
N LYS A 147 9.59 14.95 4.31
CA LYS A 147 8.68 16.07 4.54
C LYS A 147 8.78 16.68 5.93
N ASN A 148 9.65 16.17 6.81
CA ASN A 148 9.88 16.77 8.11
C ASN A 148 10.35 18.22 7.94
N PRO A 149 9.65 19.23 8.50
CA PRO A 149 10.06 20.62 8.41
C PRO A 149 11.44 20.91 8.99
N ALA A 150 11.88 20.12 9.97
CA ALA A 150 13.19 20.23 10.58
C ALA A 150 14.30 19.47 9.83
N CYS A 151 13.98 18.78 8.74
CA CYS A 151 14.99 18.05 7.96
C CYS A 151 15.95 19.04 7.28
N PRO A 152 17.28 18.85 7.44
CA PRO A 152 18.26 19.66 6.73
C PRO A 152 18.10 19.57 5.21
N GLU A 153 18.30 20.66 4.48
CA GLU A 153 18.15 20.69 3.01
C GLU A 153 19.10 19.72 2.28
N ASN A 154 20.29 19.50 2.83
CA ASN A 154 21.22 18.52 2.29
C ASN A 154 20.89 17.05 2.61
N GLU A 155 19.77 16.78 3.28
CA GLU A 155 19.30 15.45 3.66
C GLU A 155 17.85 15.18 3.22
N LYS A 156 17.27 16.00 2.36
CA LYS A 156 15.85 15.90 1.93
C LYS A 156 15.52 14.56 1.26
N PHE A 157 16.47 13.96 0.57
CA PHE A 157 16.30 12.59 0.11
C PHE A 157 16.95 11.63 1.08
N LYS A 158 16.23 10.62 1.49
CA LYS A 158 16.67 9.56 2.36
C LYS A 158 16.46 8.21 1.71
N ALA A 159 17.33 7.27 2.00
CA ALA A 159 17.14 5.90 1.55
C ALA A 159 17.43 4.89 2.66
N LEU A 160 16.69 3.80 2.64
CA LEU A 160 16.92 2.64 3.49
C LEU A 160 17.49 1.49 2.65
N SER A 161 18.55 0.88 3.12
CA SER A 161 19.13 -0.30 2.49
C SER A 161 19.60 -1.29 3.56
N MET A 162 19.45 -2.56 3.29
CA MET A 162 20.20 -3.59 4.00
C MET A 162 21.67 -3.43 3.60
N GLY A 163 22.58 -3.40 4.56
CA GLY A 163 24.00 -3.22 4.32
C GLY A 163 24.52 -4.19 3.25
N ALA A 164 25.49 -3.73 2.46
CA ALA A 164 26.14 -4.58 1.47
C ALA A 164 26.58 -5.89 2.12
N ARG A 165 26.45 -7.01 1.40
CA ARG A 165 26.92 -8.33 1.85
C ARG A 165 28.42 -8.36 2.14
N ASN A 166 29.12 -7.25 1.89
CA ASN A 166 30.54 -7.08 2.21
C ASN A 166 30.71 -6.88 3.71
N GLU A 167 31.60 -7.63 4.31
CA GLU A 167 31.89 -7.81 5.72
C GLU A 167 32.11 -6.52 6.55
N ILE A 168 32.23 -5.35 5.92
CA ILE A 168 32.58 -4.09 6.60
C ILE A 168 31.44 -3.55 7.48
N TYR A 169 30.17 -3.76 7.12
CA TYR A 169 29.03 -3.15 7.81
C TYR A 169 28.15 -4.12 8.59
N GLY A 170 28.24 -5.43 8.32
CA GLY A 170 27.41 -6.44 8.95
C GLY A 170 25.91 -6.33 8.59
N LYS A 171 25.10 -7.25 9.11
CA LYS A 171 23.64 -7.20 8.91
C LYS A 171 23.02 -6.01 9.64
N GLY A 172 22.03 -5.34 9.03
CA GLY A 172 21.31 -4.22 9.63
C GLY A 172 20.61 -3.36 8.60
N LEU A 173 19.85 -2.38 9.06
CA LEU A 173 19.21 -1.37 8.23
C LEU A 173 20.05 -0.08 8.28
N TYR A 174 20.40 0.43 7.13
CA TYR A 174 21.29 1.59 6.97
C TYR A 174 20.52 2.75 6.36
N LEU A 175 20.73 3.94 6.92
CA LEU A 175 20.18 5.20 6.44
C LEU A 175 21.21 5.90 5.57
N TYR A 176 20.79 6.26 4.37
CA TYR A 176 21.53 7.11 3.44
C TYR A 176 20.79 8.43 3.26
N VAL A 177 21.53 9.48 2.98
CA VAL A 177 21.00 10.83 2.78
C VAL A 177 21.58 11.46 1.52
N SER A 178 20.80 12.35 0.91
CA SER A 178 21.19 13.10 -0.28
C SER A 178 20.45 14.44 -0.36
N ALA A 179 21.09 15.46 -0.94
CA ALA A 179 20.48 16.76 -1.22
C ALA A 179 19.63 16.73 -2.50
N ASP A 180 20.04 15.97 -3.50
CA ASP A 180 19.51 15.99 -4.87
C ASP A 180 18.78 14.69 -5.29
N GLY A 181 18.90 13.65 -4.46
CA GLY A 181 18.36 12.32 -4.75
C GLY A 181 19.20 11.53 -5.75
N ILE A 182 20.42 11.93 -6.02
CA ILE A 182 21.38 11.28 -6.93
C ILE A 182 22.66 10.87 -6.19
N ASP A 183 23.23 11.80 -5.43
CA ASP A 183 24.46 11.58 -4.68
C ASP A 183 24.12 11.22 -3.23
N PHE A 184 24.02 9.91 -2.97
CA PHE A 184 23.73 9.39 -1.63
C PHE A 184 25.00 9.09 -0.85
N THR A 185 25.02 9.48 0.41
CA THR A 185 26.06 9.13 1.37
C THR A 185 25.46 8.33 2.54
N LEU A 186 26.21 7.33 3.01
CA LEU A 186 25.84 6.60 4.22
C LEU A 186 25.89 7.55 5.42
N LYS A 187 24.76 7.66 6.13
CA LYS A 187 24.67 8.44 7.36
C LYS A 187 24.96 7.56 8.58
N GLU A 188 24.19 6.49 8.76
CA GLU A 188 24.33 5.64 9.93
C GLU A 188 23.64 4.29 9.77
N LYS A 189 23.96 3.36 10.68
CA LYS A 189 23.22 2.12 10.89
C LYS A 189 22.13 2.38 11.92
N LEU A 190 20.87 2.11 11.57
CA LEU A 190 19.74 2.30 12.46
C LEU A 190 19.67 1.19 13.53
N PRO A 191 19.41 1.53 14.80
CA PRO A 191 19.28 0.55 15.89
C PRO A 191 17.92 -0.13 15.89
N ILE A 192 17.48 -0.63 14.73
CA ILE A 192 16.18 -1.30 14.52
C ILE A 192 16.41 -2.80 14.41
N PRO A 193 15.66 -3.64 15.15
CA PRO A 193 15.74 -5.10 15.03
C PRO A 193 14.97 -5.61 13.82
N GLY A 194 15.56 -6.48 13.00
CA GLY A 194 14.90 -7.08 11.84
C GLY A 194 15.86 -7.85 10.95
N THR A 195 15.35 -8.46 9.88
CA THR A 195 16.15 -9.19 8.89
C THR A 195 16.38 -8.41 7.61
N PHE A 196 15.51 -7.49 7.27
CA PHE A 196 15.58 -6.46 6.23
C PHE A 196 15.77 -6.95 4.78
N ASP A 197 15.76 -8.26 4.54
CA ASP A 197 15.86 -8.85 3.20
C ASP A 197 14.58 -8.61 2.40
N SER A 198 14.26 -7.35 2.14
CA SER A 198 13.11 -6.91 1.34
C SER A 198 13.15 -5.39 1.11
N PHE A 199 12.03 -4.85 0.63
CA PHE A 199 11.82 -3.42 0.48
C PHE A 199 11.31 -2.84 1.79
N ASN A 200 12.18 -2.09 2.50
CA ASN A 200 11.89 -1.46 3.78
C ASN A 200 11.55 -0.01 3.56
N VAL A 201 10.42 0.46 4.07
CA VAL A 201 9.93 1.82 3.82
C VAL A 201 9.95 2.66 5.08
N MET A 202 10.11 3.95 4.88
CA MET A 202 10.02 4.98 5.91
C MET A 202 9.37 6.22 5.32
N PHE A 203 8.62 6.95 6.14
CA PHE A 203 8.11 8.27 5.80
C PHE A 203 7.88 9.12 7.06
N TRP A 204 7.83 10.44 6.86
CA TRP A 204 7.42 11.38 7.88
C TRP A 204 5.90 11.43 7.99
N ASP A 205 5.37 11.15 9.16
CA ASP A 205 3.94 11.29 9.49
C ASP A 205 3.71 12.72 9.99
N GLU A 206 3.11 13.55 9.13
CA GLU A 206 2.91 14.98 9.39
C GLU A 206 1.96 15.25 10.55
N ASP A 207 0.98 14.37 10.82
CA ASP A 207 0.06 14.58 11.95
C ASP A 207 0.63 14.05 13.27
N ALA A 208 1.30 12.91 13.25
CA ALA A 208 1.94 12.37 14.44
C ALA A 208 3.30 13.03 14.75
N GLN A 209 3.86 13.83 13.81
CA GLN A 209 5.15 14.50 13.93
C GLN A 209 6.28 13.53 14.27
N LEU A 210 6.33 12.41 13.54
CA LEU A 210 7.37 11.37 13.69
C LEU A 210 7.61 10.62 12.40
N TYR A 211 8.74 9.91 12.33
CA TYR A 211 9.01 8.96 11.27
C TYR A 211 8.38 7.62 11.59
N ARG A 212 7.72 6.99 10.62
CA ARG A 212 7.22 5.63 10.67
C ARG A 212 8.07 4.74 9.78
N PHE A 213 8.36 3.54 10.29
CA PHE A 213 9.14 2.51 9.61
C PHE A 213 8.31 1.25 9.49
N PHE A 214 8.31 0.67 8.29
CA PHE A 214 7.73 -0.65 8.02
C PHE A 214 8.78 -1.49 7.31
N TYR A 215 9.16 -2.61 7.90
CA TYR A 215 10.32 -3.36 7.44
C TYR A 215 10.13 -4.87 7.59
N ARG A 216 10.89 -5.61 6.81
CA ARG A 216 10.94 -7.06 6.83
C ARG A 216 11.45 -7.56 8.18
N SER A 217 10.69 -8.48 8.73
CA SER A 217 11.12 -9.38 9.78
C SER A 217 10.74 -10.83 9.48
N GLU A 218 11.08 -11.72 10.37
CA GLU A 218 10.83 -13.13 10.27
C GLU A 218 10.35 -13.64 11.62
N ALA A 219 9.22 -14.37 11.61
CA ALA A 219 8.69 -15.04 12.78
C ALA A 219 8.85 -16.57 12.67
N GLY A 220 8.95 -17.23 13.80
CA GLY A 220 8.92 -18.68 13.88
C GLY A 220 7.50 -19.17 14.12
N PHE A 221 6.74 -19.49 13.09
CA PHE A 221 5.48 -20.23 13.23
C PHE A 221 5.75 -21.73 13.10
N GLU A 222 5.35 -22.55 14.08
CA GLU A 222 5.65 -23.98 14.07
C GLU A 222 4.82 -24.77 13.05
N GLU A 223 3.67 -24.26 12.63
CA GLU A 223 2.66 -25.01 11.87
C GLU A 223 2.47 -24.59 10.42
N VAL A 224 3.12 -23.52 9.93
CA VAL A 224 2.93 -22.99 8.57
C VAL A 224 4.14 -23.32 7.71
N GLN A 225 3.89 -23.58 6.42
CA GLN A 225 4.91 -23.92 5.41
C GLN A 225 6.19 -23.08 5.55
N LYS A 226 7.22 -23.67 6.11
CA LYS A 226 8.51 -23.03 6.37
C LYS A 226 9.45 -23.26 5.20
N TRP A 227 9.87 -22.19 4.54
CA TRP A 227 11.10 -22.28 3.79
C TRP A 227 12.28 -22.07 4.75
N ARG A 228 13.11 -23.07 4.99
CA ARG A 228 14.21 -23.06 5.99
C ARG A 228 13.77 -22.65 7.40
N GLY A 229 12.51 -22.87 7.77
CA GLY A 229 12.00 -22.48 9.09
C GLY A 229 11.65 -20.99 9.25
N ILE A 230 11.56 -20.22 8.17
CA ILE A 230 11.35 -18.78 8.18
C ILE A 230 9.94 -18.44 7.66
N PHE A 231 9.24 -17.58 8.39
CA PHE A 231 7.96 -16.98 7.99
C PHE A 231 8.12 -15.47 7.88
N ARG A 232 7.84 -14.91 6.71
CA ARG A 232 8.06 -13.49 6.41
C ARG A 232 6.94 -12.65 6.99
N THR A 233 7.32 -11.67 7.84
CA THR A 233 6.40 -10.74 8.49
C THR A 233 6.82 -9.29 8.22
N ILE A 234 5.95 -8.37 8.65
CA ILE A 234 6.20 -6.93 8.61
C ILE A 234 6.25 -6.44 10.05
N ASN A 235 7.35 -5.79 10.42
CA ASN A 235 7.49 -5.09 11.69
C ASN A 235 7.37 -3.58 11.50
N THR A 236 7.04 -2.88 12.59
CA THR A 236 6.96 -1.42 12.60
C THR A 236 7.72 -0.82 13.77
N SER A 237 8.26 0.37 13.54
CA SER A 237 8.91 1.22 14.55
C SER A 237 8.65 2.67 14.23
N THR A 238 8.77 3.53 15.24
CA THR A 238 8.68 4.99 15.09
C THR A 238 9.89 5.69 15.66
N SER A 239 10.17 6.91 15.20
CA SER A 239 11.20 7.77 15.74
C SER A 239 10.86 9.25 15.49
N LYS A 240 11.15 10.13 16.42
CA LYS A 240 11.02 11.57 16.22
C LYS A 240 12.26 12.23 15.64
N ASP A 241 13.42 11.61 15.83
CA ASP A 241 14.74 12.21 15.62
C ASP A 241 15.71 11.34 14.81
N LEU A 242 15.30 10.14 14.43
CA LEU A 242 16.11 9.10 13.77
C LEU A 242 17.25 8.54 14.65
N VAL A 243 17.29 8.90 15.94
CA VAL A 243 18.27 8.44 16.93
C VAL A 243 17.62 7.52 17.95
N THR A 244 16.48 7.94 18.47
CA THR A 244 15.69 7.19 19.46
C THR A 244 14.50 6.53 18.79
N PHE A 245 14.34 5.21 18.99
CA PHE A 245 13.31 4.42 18.33
C PHE A 245 12.38 3.76 19.35
N GLU A 246 11.10 3.76 19.03
CA GLU A 246 10.09 2.93 19.66
C GLU A 246 9.78 1.75 18.75
N HIS A 247 9.92 0.53 19.26
CA HIS A 247 9.74 -0.71 18.51
C HIS A 247 8.45 -1.39 18.93
N PHE A 248 7.53 -1.59 17.98
CA PHE A 248 6.25 -2.26 18.23
C PHE A 248 6.29 -3.76 17.90
N GLY A 249 7.29 -4.20 17.13
CA GLY A 249 7.39 -5.56 16.64
C GLY A 249 6.54 -5.80 15.39
N GLU A 250 5.99 -7.02 15.27
CA GLU A 250 5.14 -7.41 14.14
C GLU A 250 3.82 -6.62 14.15
N LEU A 251 3.30 -6.29 12.96
CA LEU A 251 1.99 -5.67 12.80
C LEU A 251 0.91 -6.57 13.40
N ASN A 252 0.00 -5.97 14.14
CA ASN A 252 -1.13 -6.67 14.73
C ASN A 252 -2.28 -6.79 13.71
N TYR A 253 -2.68 -8.02 13.40
CA TYR A 253 -3.78 -8.30 12.48
C TYR A 253 -5.04 -8.86 13.19
N GLY A 254 -5.10 -8.75 14.54
CA GLY A 254 -6.20 -9.29 15.33
C GLY A 254 -6.09 -10.79 15.62
N GLU A 255 -7.07 -11.30 16.37
CA GLU A 255 -7.07 -12.69 16.84
C GLU A 255 -7.45 -13.70 15.74
N ASP A 256 -8.32 -13.31 14.81
CA ASP A 256 -8.80 -14.17 13.70
C ASP A 256 -7.86 -14.14 12.48
N ASN A 257 -6.62 -13.70 12.67
CA ASN A 257 -5.64 -13.54 11.60
C ASN A 257 -5.27 -14.88 10.95
N ILE A 258 -5.54 -15.04 9.65
CA ILE A 258 -5.01 -16.15 8.85
C ILE A 258 -3.54 -15.85 8.52
N PRO A 259 -2.58 -16.70 8.95
CA PRO A 259 -1.17 -16.48 8.66
C PRO A 259 -0.88 -16.46 7.15
N MET A 260 -0.24 -15.40 6.67
CA MET A 260 0.20 -15.23 5.28
C MET A 260 1.62 -14.69 5.27
N GLN A 261 2.49 -15.26 4.44
CA GLN A 261 3.81 -14.68 4.24
C GLN A 261 3.68 -13.40 3.41
N LEU A 262 4.10 -12.27 3.97
CA LEU A 262 4.07 -10.96 3.33
C LEU A 262 5.48 -10.57 2.91
N TYR A 263 5.71 -10.46 1.60
CA TYR A 263 7.06 -10.29 1.05
C TYR A 263 7.54 -8.84 1.09
N ILE A 264 6.73 -7.90 0.63
CA ILE A 264 6.93 -6.45 0.76
C ILE A 264 5.79 -5.87 1.59
N ASN A 265 5.88 -4.60 1.97
CA ASN A 265 4.82 -3.94 2.74
C ASN A 265 4.19 -2.75 2.01
N ASN A 266 4.99 -1.90 1.38
CA ASN A 266 4.57 -0.67 0.68
C ASN A 266 3.54 0.16 1.46
N VAL A 267 3.67 0.21 2.80
CA VAL A 267 2.76 0.98 3.65
C VAL A 267 3.02 2.47 3.45
N ILE A 268 1.95 3.20 3.19
CA ILE A 268 1.94 4.65 3.07
C ILE A 268 0.75 5.24 3.83
N ARG A 269 0.82 6.52 4.10
CA ARG A 269 -0.33 7.28 4.56
C ARG A 269 -1.20 7.66 3.37
N TYR A 270 -2.53 7.43 3.49
CA TYR A 270 -3.45 7.84 2.45
C TYR A 270 -3.70 9.34 2.51
N SER A 271 -3.31 10.07 1.46
CA SER A 271 -3.27 11.54 1.48
C SER A 271 -4.64 12.23 1.62
N ARG A 272 -5.74 11.50 1.32
CA ARG A 272 -7.10 12.05 1.31
C ARG A 272 -7.84 11.85 2.64
N ALA A 273 -7.28 11.04 3.56
CA ALA A 273 -7.83 10.82 4.91
C ALA A 273 -6.70 10.78 5.94
N LYS A 274 -6.77 11.66 6.95
CA LYS A 274 -5.66 11.89 7.90
C LYS A 274 -5.30 10.66 8.74
N ASP A 275 -6.29 9.85 9.10
CA ASP A 275 -6.18 8.72 10.00
C ASP A 275 -6.12 7.37 9.26
N MET A 276 -5.68 7.36 7.99
CA MET A 276 -5.67 6.13 7.22
C MET A 276 -4.30 5.83 6.63
N PHE A 277 -3.82 4.62 6.93
CA PHE A 277 -2.67 4.00 6.29
C PHE A 277 -3.15 2.86 5.39
N ILE A 278 -2.48 2.71 4.25
CA ILE A 278 -2.72 1.61 3.32
C ILE A 278 -1.38 1.00 2.94
N GLY A 279 -1.33 -0.32 2.89
CA GLY A 279 -0.16 -1.06 2.44
C GLY A 279 -0.53 -2.05 1.34
N PHE A 280 0.44 -2.34 0.48
CA PHE A 280 0.29 -3.25 -0.65
C PHE A 280 1.31 -4.38 -0.56
N PRO A 281 1.18 -5.28 0.43
CA PRO A 281 2.07 -6.40 0.56
C PRO A 281 1.82 -7.42 -0.55
N MET A 282 2.92 -8.03 -0.99
CA MET A 282 2.89 -9.17 -1.89
C MET A 282 2.78 -10.44 -1.04
N ARG A 283 1.74 -11.24 -1.26
CA ARG A 283 1.60 -12.55 -0.61
C ARG A 283 2.49 -13.55 -1.32
N TYR A 284 3.17 -14.36 -0.55
CA TYR A 284 4.09 -15.39 -1.03
C TYR A 284 3.62 -16.78 -0.62
N ILE A 285 3.57 -17.70 -1.56
CA ILE A 285 3.31 -19.11 -1.29
C ILE A 285 4.26 -19.98 -2.12
N ASP A 286 4.86 -21.00 -1.49
CA ASP A 286 5.59 -22.06 -2.16
C ASP A 286 4.63 -23.24 -2.43
N ARG A 287 4.36 -23.49 -3.70
CA ARG A 287 3.45 -24.52 -4.19
C ARG A 287 4.15 -25.84 -4.52
N LYS A 288 5.22 -26.17 -3.84
CA LYS A 288 6.02 -27.39 -4.06
C LYS A 288 5.20 -28.67 -4.07
N ASP A 289 4.13 -28.74 -3.27
CA ASP A 289 3.25 -29.92 -3.17
C ASP A 289 2.26 -30.01 -4.35
N HIS A 290 2.29 -29.05 -5.28
CA HIS A 290 1.48 -28.99 -6.49
C HIS A 290 2.34 -28.87 -7.75
N ALA A 291 3.52 -29.50 -7.74
CA ALA A 291 4.51 -29.39 -8.81
C ALA A 291 3.95 -29.83 -10.17
N GLU A 292 3.07 -30.83 -10.22
CA GLU A 292 2.40 -31.30 -11.44
C GLU A 292 1.59 -30.20 -12.16
N ASN A 293 1.05 -29.23 -11.42
CA ASN A 293 0.33 -28.11 -12.00
C ASN A 293 1.24 -27.21 -12.85
N PHE A 294 2.51 -27.08 -12.48
CA PHE A 294 3.48 -26.28 -13.24
C PHE A 294 3.83 -26.86 -14.62
N GLU A 295 3.60 -28.16 -14.85
CA GLU A 295 3.77 -28.79 -16.15
C GLU A 295 2.73 -28.33 -17.18
N GLN A 296 1.58 -27.82 -16.70
CA GLN A 296 0.49 -27.29 -17.51
C GLN A 296 0.55 -25.77 -17.69
N MET A 297 1.43 -25.10 -16.95
CA MET A 297 1.60 -23.65 -17.03
C MET A 297 2.52 -23.22 -18.18
N PRO A 298 2.45 -21.97 -18.62
CA PRO A 298 3.38 -21.44 -19.61
C PRO A 298 4.85 -21.59 -19.18
N LEU A 299 5.71 -22.04 -20.10
CA LEU A 299 7.15 -22.27 -19.89
C LEU A 299 7.46 -23.35 -18.82
N PRO A 300 6.90 -24.56 -18.93
CA PRO A 300 7.08 -25.61 -17.93
C PRO A 300 8.56 -26.02 -17.74
N GLU A 301 9.35 -26.05 -18.81
CA GLU A 301 10.79 -26.36 -18.74
C GLU A 301 11.57 -25.36 -17.91
N ARG A 302 11.13 -24.08 -17.90
CA ARG A 302 11.75 -23.08 -17.04
C ARG A 302 11.38 -23.27 -15.58
N HIS A 303 10.12 -23.61 -15.27
CA HIS A 303 9.71 -23.98 -13.91
C HIS A 303 10.53 -25.16 -13.40
N LYS A 304 10.69 -26.20 -14.22
CA LYS A 304 11.50 -27.38 -13.91
C LYS A 304 12.95 -27.00 -13.63
N LEU A 305 13.60 -26.26 -14.54
CA LEU A 305 14.98 -25.78 -14.37
C LEU A 305 15.15 -25.02 -13.06
N MET A 306 14.26 -24.05 -12.78
CA MET A 306 14.34 -23.26 -11.56
C MET A 306 14.10 -24.10 -10.31
N THR A 307 13.22 -25.10 -10.36
CA THR A 307 12.98 -26.03 -9.24
C THR A 307 14.21 -26.88 -8.95
N GLU A 308 14.83 -27.43 -9.97
CA GLU A 308 16.00 -28.30 -9.86
C GLU A 308 17.25 -27.54 -9.38
N THR A 309 17.40 -26.29 -9.80
CA THR A 309 18.62 -25.50 -9.53
C THR A 309 18.49 -24.57 -8.31
N HIS A 310 17.30 -24.00 -8.09
CA HIS A 310 17.06 -22.95 -7.07
C HIS A 310 15.88 -23.28 -6.15
N GLY A 311 15.28 -24.48 -6.28
CA GLY A 311 14.21 -24.96 -5.41
C GLY A 311 12.97 -24.09 -5.46
N ARG A 312 12.66 -23.36 -4.39
CA ARG A 312 11.44 -22.55 -4.25
C ARG A 312 11.19 -21.54 -5.37
N GLU A 313 12.21 -21.07 -6.06
CA GLU A 313 12.05 -20.10 -7.15
C GLU A 313 11.35 -20.68 -8.38
N GLY A 314 11.32 -22.02 -8.49
CA GLY A 314 10.55 -22.73 -9.50
C GLY A 314 9.10 -23.05 -9.08
N THR A 315 8.81 -23.08 -7.80
CA THR A 315 7.50 -23.48 -7.24
C THR A 315 6.76 -22.38 -6.50
N ALA A 316 7.42 -21.27 -6.19
CA ALA A 316 6.77 -20.15 -5.54
C ALA A 316 5.94 -19.31 -6.50
N VAL A 317 4.77 -18.86 -6.02
CA VAL A 317 3.89 -17.93 -6.71
C VAL A 317 3.59 -16.76 -5.78
N THR A 318 3.39 -15.59 -6.34
CA THR A 318 3.04 -14.40 -5.59
C THR A 318 1.87 -13.65 -6.23
N ASP A 319 1.07 -13.01 -5.38
CA ASP A 319 0.03 -12.07 -5.73
C ASP A 319 0.05 -10.88 -4.77
N GLY A 320 -0.81 -9.89 -4.93
CA GLY A 320 -0.88 -8.71 -4.06
C GLY A 320 -2.14 -8.69 -3.23
N THR A 321 -2.05 -8.27 -1.96
CA THR A 321 -3.20 -7.94 -1.12
C THR A 321 -3.14 -6.50 -0.65
N ILE A 322 -4.13 -6.08 0.14
CA ILE A 322 -4.17 -4.77 0.81
C ILE A 322 -4.20 -4.98 2.33
N ILE A 323 -3.51 -4.12 3.04
CA ILE A 323 -3.65 -3.93 4.47
C ILE A 323 -4.00 -2.48 4.76
N THR A 324 -4.89 -2.24 5.71
CA THR A 324 -5.32 -0.89 6.10
C THR A 324 -5.23 -0.71 7.60
N SER A 325 -4.93 0.51 8.06
CA SER A 325 -4.80 0.81 9.49
C SER A 325 -5.14 2.26 9.76
N ARG A 326 -5.66 2.54 10.98
CA ARG A 326 -5.90 3.91 11.45
C ARG A 326 -4.80 4.44 12.36
N ASP A 327 -3.95 3.57 12.91
CA ASP A 327 -2.88 3.95 13.85
C ASP A 327 -1.46 3.59 13.38
N GLY A 328 -1.36 2.77 12.32
CA GLY A 328 -0.09 2.29 11.77
C GLY A 328 0.53 1.11 12.52
N TYR A 329 -0.23 0.46 13.42
CA TYR A 329 0.16 -0.77 14.13
C TYR A 329 -0.90 -1.87 14.03
N ASN A 330 -2.17 -1.54 14.26
CA ASN A 330 -3.29 -2.47 14.12
C ASN A 330 -3.78 -2.40 12.66
N PHE A 331 -3.65 -3.50 11.93
CA PHE A 331 -3.99 -3.56 10.51
C PHE A 331 -5.11 -4.56 10.23
N ASN A 332 -6.10 -4.14 9.47
CA ASN A 332 -6.99 -5.04 8.76
C ASN A 332 -6.22 -5.63 7.57
N LYS A 333 -6.10 -6.94 7.53
CA LYS A 333 -5.46 -7.67 6.43
C LYS A 333 -6.54 -8.36 5.59
N TRP A 334 -6.64 -7.97 4.33
CA TRP A 334 -7.58 -8.59 3.41
C TRP A 334 -7.07 -9.94 2.93
N GLU A 335 -7.93 -10.95 2.98
CA GLU A 335 -7.57 -12.32 2.64
C GLU A 335 -7.61 -12.56 1.14
N GLU A 336 -8.44 -11.81 0.39
CA GLU A 336 -8.53 -11.88 -1.05
C GLU A 336 -7.38 -11.11 -1.70
N ALA A 337 -6.99 -11.62 -2.88
CA ALA A 337 -6.00 -10.91 -3.69
C ALA A 337 -6.58 -9.60 -4.24
N TYR A 338 -5.90 -8.50 -4.01
CA TYR A 338 -6.15 -7.21 -4.68
C TYR A 338 -5.61 -7.22 -6.12
N LEU A 339 -4.40 -7.75 -6.28
CA LEU A 339 -3.74 -7.95 -7.57
C LEU A 339 -3.53 -9.44 -7.78
N THR A 340 -3.90 -9.96 -8.93
CA THR A 340 -3.62 -11.33 -9.35
C THR A 340 -2.68 -11.33 -10.53
N PRO A 341 -1.92 -12.42 -10.77
CA PRO A 341 -1.08 -12.53 -11.97
C PRO A 341 -1.85 -12.45 -13.29
N GLY A 342 -3.17 -12.58 -13.29
CA GLY A 342 -4.02 -12.54 -14.48
C GLY A 342 -4.11 -13.87 -15.20
N ILE A 343 -4.60 -13.84 -16.46
CA ILE A 343 -4.67 -15.02 -17.31
C ILE A 343 -3.25 -15.53 -17.59
N GLU A 344 -3.07 -16.84 -17.59
CA GLU A 344 -1.78 -17.49 -17.80
C GLU A 344 -1.11 -17.04 -19.09
N ALA A 345 0.11 -16.58 -18.99
CA ALA A 345 0.97 -16.17 -20.08
C ALA A 345 2.43 -16.42 -19.73
N SER A 346 3.34 -16.29 -20.69
CA SER A 346 4.78 -16.48 -20.46
C SER A 346 5.42 -15.48 -19.47
N CYS A 347 4.67 -14.48 -19.03
CA CYS A 347 5.14 -13.39 -18.17
C CYS A 347 4.58 -13.41 -16.75
N ASN A 348 3.72 -14.35 -16.38
CA ASN A 348 3.06 -14.37 -15.07
C ASN A 348 2.99 -15.77 -14.45
N TRP A 349 2.33 -15.90 -13.30
CA TRP A 349 2.23 -17.11 -12.48
C TRP A 349 3.59 -17.61 -12.00
N TRP A 350 4.36 -16.69 -11.44
CA TRP A 350 5.72 -16.90 -11.01
C TRP A 350 6.03 -16.15 -9.73
N TYR A 351 7.19 -16.48 -9.12
CA TYR A 351 7.77 -15.69 -8.06
C TYR A 351 7.98 -14.23 -8.47
N GLY A 352 7.52 -13.28 -7.64
CA GLY A 352 7.70 -11.84 -7.87
C GLY A 352 6.61 -11.15 -8.72
N ASN A 353 5.54 -11.86 -9.10
CA ASN A 353 4.38 -11.19 -9.68
C ASN A 353 3.73 -10.23 -8.68
N CYS A 354 3.10 -9.18 -9.18
CA CYS A 354 2.37 -8.17 -8.40
C CYS A 354 3.24 -7.38 -7.39
N LEU A 355 4.53 -7.24 -7.66
CA LEU A 355 5.46 -6.46 -6.85
C LEU A 355 5.32 -4.97 -7.19
N MET A 356 4.30 -4.32 -6.64
CA MET A 356 3.97 -2.92 -6.90
C MET A 356 5.12 -1.98 -6.52
N ALA A 357 5.38 -0.94 -7.33
CA ALA A 357 6.26 0.16 -6.95
C ALA A 357 5.70 0.92 -5.75
N TYR A 358 6.57 1.42 -4.88
CA TYR A 358 6.18 2.22 -3.72
C TYR A 358 5.69 3.60 -4.16
N GLY A 359 4.47 3.94 -3.80
CA GLY A 359 3.80 5.21 -4.09
C GLY A 359 2.47 5.03 -4.81
N ILE A 360 1.46 5.80 -4.38
CA ILE A 360 0.18 5.98 -5.06
C ILE A 360 -0.07 7.47 -5.23
N PHE A 361 -0.71 7.86 -6.32
CA PHE A 361 -0.81 9.27 -6.69
C PHE A 361 -2.20 9.60 -7.23
N GLU A 362 -2.74 10.72 -6.79
CA GLU A 362 -3.90 11.31 -7.44
C GLU A 362 -3.46 11.95 -8.76
N THR A 363 -4.08 11.53 -9.86
CA THR A 363 -3.79 11.97 -11.22
C THR A 363 -5.08 12.32 -11.97
N PRO A 364 -5.03 13.22 -12.97
CA PRO A 364 -6.17 13.40 -13.87
C PRO A 364 -6.54 12.09 -14.57
N ALA A 365 -7.84 11.84 -14.71
CA ALA A 365 -8.34 10.74 -15.52
C ALA A 365 -8.06 10.98 -17.02
N ASP A 366 -8.11 9.89 -17.80
CA ASP A 366 -7.92 9.97 -19.26
C ASP A 366 -9.14 10.56 -19.98
N GLU A 367 -10.33 10.41 -19.39
CA GLU A 367 -11.59 10.90 -19.93
C GLU A 367 -11.78 12.39 -19.59
N GLU A 368 -12.04 13.20 -20.60
CA GLU A 368 -12.26 14.63 -20.43
C GLU A 368 -13.48 14.91 -19.54
N GLY A 369 -13.30 15.74 -18.52
CA GLY A 369 -14.33 16.09 -17.55
C GLY A 369 -14.57 15.06 -16.45
N ALA A 370 -13.89 13.91 -16.50
CA ALA A 370 -13.93 12.95 -15.41
C ALA A 370 -13.12 13.46 -14.20
N PRO A 371 -13.49 13.05 -12.97
CA PRO A 371 -12.71 13.37 -11.79
C PRO A 371 -11.34 12.69 -11.81
N ASN A 372 -10.41 13.18 -10.99
CA ASN A 372 -9.14 12.52 -10.77
C ASN A 372 -9.32 11.04 -10.32
N GLU A 373 -8.30 10.27 -10.55
CA GLU A 373 -8.19 8.85 -10.12
C GLU A 373 -6.90 8.62 -9.30
N ILE A 374 -6.79 7.49 -8.64
CA ILE A 374 -5.54 7.05 -8.01
C ILE A 374 -4.78 6.19 -9.00
N SER A 375 -3.54 6.60 -9.30
CA SER A 375 -2.60 5.84 -10.14
C SER A 375 -1.56 5.10 -9.31
N MET A 376 -1.24 3.88 -9.76
CA MET A 376 -0.22 2.97 -9.20
C MET A 376 0.61 2.40 -10.34
N ILE A 377 1.87 2.05 -10.07
CA ILE A 377 2.78 1.49 -11.07
C ILE A 377 3.17 0.07 -10.67
N ILE A 378 2.91 -0.89 -11.55
CA ILE A 378 3.06 -2.33 -11.26
C ILE A 378 3.84 -3.00 -12.38
N PRO A 379 4.91 -3.79 -12.07
CA PRO A 379 5.70 -4.50 -13.06
C PRO A 379 5.09 -5.85 -13.44
N ASP A 380 5.30 -6.23 -14.71
CA ASP A 380 5.16 -7.59 -15.23
C ASP A 380 6.54 -8.15 -15.61
N ASN A 381 6.60 -9.45 -15.93
CA ASN A 381 7.79 -10.14 -16.43
C ASN A 381 8.95 -10.37 -15.44
N TYR A 382 8.71 -10.23 -14.13
CA TYR A 382 9.77 -10.45 -13.13
C TYR A 382 10.38 -11.86 -13.25
N TYR A 383 11.70 -11.93 -13.31
CA TYR A 383 12.49 -13.18 -13.44
C TYR A 383 12.21 -14.00 -14.71
N ARG A 384 11.66 -13.36 -15.76
CA ARG A 384 11.34 -14.01 -17.05
C ARG A 384 12.47 -13.84 -18.06
N ILE A 385 12.28 -14.42 -19.23
CA ILE A 385 13.18 -14.30 -20.38
C ILE A 385 13.10 -12.93 -21.08
N LYS A 386 12.18 -12.09 -20.66
CA LYS A 386 11.96 -10.73 -21.19
C LYS A 386 12.32 -9.68 -20.14
N PRO A 387 12.70 -8.47 -20.56
CA PRO A 387 12.79 -7.32 -19.68
C PRO A 387 11.47 -7.05 -18.95
N ILE A 388 11.55 -6.38 -17.80
CA ILE A 388 10.36 -5.94 -17.07
C ILE A 388 9.65 -4.84 -17.87
N ASP A 389 8.33 -4.96 -17.96
CA ASP A 389 7.41 -3.91 -18.37
C ASP A 389 6.70 -3.37 -17.12
N TYR A 390 6.72 -2.05 -16.94
CA TYR A 390 5.90 -1.40 -15.92
C TYR A 390 4.63 -0.85 -16.56
N TYR A 391 3.50 -1.03 -15.86
CA TYR A 391 2.19 -0.56 -16.27
C TYR A 391 1.59 0.37 -15.23
N ARG A 392 0.88 1.40 -15.69
CA ARG A 392 -0.03 2.16 -14.82
C ARG A 392 -1.29 1.34 -14.56
N TYR A 393 -1.73 1.39 -13.31
CA TYR A 393 -3.03 0.88 -12.88
C TYR A 393 -3.77 2.01 -12.19
N THR A 394 -5.07 2.04 -12.33
CA THR A 394 -5.89 3.09 -11.74
C THR A 394 -7.05 2.53 -10.94
N THR A 395 -7.46 3.30 -9.95
CA THR A 395 -8.68 3.08 -9.20
C THR A 395 -9.35 4.41 -8.90
N ARG A 396 -10.64 4.39 -8.64
CA ARG A 396 -11.42 5.55 -8.22
C ARG A 396 -10.78 6.23 -7.01
N LEU A 397 -10.94 7.54 -6.86
CA LEU A 397 -10.62 8.23 -5.61
C LEU A 397 -11.37 7.57 -4.44
N ASP A 398 -10.64 7.24 -3.36
CA ASP A 398 -11.14 6.52 -2.19
C ASP A 398 -11.70 5.10 -2.49
N GLY A 399 -11.52 4.60 -3.71
CA GLY A 399 -12.22 3.43 -4.26
C GLY A 399 -11.48 2.10 -4.08
N PHE A 400 -10.67 1.92 -3.05
CA PHE A 400 -10.08 0.61 -2.75
C PHE A 400 -11.12 -0.33 -2.15
N PHE A 401 -12.02 0.21 -1.34
CA PHE A 401 -13.15 -0.49 -0.73
C PHE A 401 -14.39 0.40 -0.71
N SER A 402 -15.53 -0.21 -0.49
CA SER A 402 -16.81 0.48 -0.31
C SER A 402 -17.70 -0.27 0.68
N TRP A 403 -18.66 0.42 1.26
CA TRP A 403 -19.85 -0.19 1.80
C TRP A 403 -20.82 -0.42 0.65
N TYR A 404 -21.22 -1.66 0.43
CA TYR A 404 -22.01 -2.09 -0.72
C TYR A 404 -23.28 -2.82 -0.31
N ALA A 405 -24.37 -2.57 -1.02
CA ALA A 405 -25.56 -3.40 -0.94
C ALA A 405 -26.06 -3.79 -2.33
N LYS A 406 -26.62 -5.00 -2.40
CA LYS A 406 -27.25 -5.54 -3.61
C LYS A 406 -28.53 -4.81 -3.95
N TYR A 407 -29.15 -5.10 -5.11
CA TYR A 407 -30.38 -4.47 -5.59
C TYR A 407 -31.54 -4.55 -4.59
N ARG A 408 -31.65 -5.60 -3.79
CA ARG A 408 -32.70 -5.72 -2.76
C ARG A 408 -32.59 -4.72 -1.62
N GLY A 409 -31.47 -4.01 -1.57
CA GLY A 409 -31.15 -3.02 -0.56
C GLY A 409 -30.44 -3.58 0.66
N GLY A 410 -29.74 -2.69 1.34
CA GLY A 410 -29.11 -2.89 2.63
C GLY A 410 -29.03 -1.58 3.38
N GLU A 411 -28.87 -1.67 4.68
CA GLU A 411 -28.81 -0.53 5.59
C GLU A 411 -27.52 -0.55 6.41
N ILE A 412 -26.93 0.62 6.56
CA ILE A 412 -25.74 0.82 7.40
C ILE A 412 -26.02 2.00 8.34
N LEU A 413 -25.96 1.75 9.63
CA LEU A 413 -26.04 2.79 10.67
C LEU A 413 -24.67 2.99 11.28
N THR A 414 -24.21 4.24 11.33
CA THR A 414 -22.93 4.57 11.95
C THR A 414 -23.03 4.59 13.47
N LYS A 415 -21.90 4.40 14.15
CA LYS A 415 -21.72 4.81 15.54
C LYS A 415 -21.93 6.33 15.66
N PRO A 416 -22.21 6.87 16.84
CA PRO A 416 -22.32 8.31 17.01
C PRO A 416 -20.96 8.99 16.78
N PHE A 417 -20.99 10.14 16.11
CA PHE A 417 -19.83 10.98 15.85
C PHE A 417 -20.24 12.46 15.82
N THR A 418 -19.29 13.36 15.98
CA THR A 418 -19.46 14.81 15.76
C THR A 418 -18.80 15.24 14.47
N PHE A 419 -19.29 16.31 13.86
CA PHE A 419 -18.75 16.89 12.64
C PHE A 419 -18.72 18.43 12.70
N GLU A 420 -17.95 19.04 11.82
CA GLU A 420 -17.90 20.46 11.56
C GLU A 420 -18.30 20.75 10.13
N GLY A 421 -19.15 21.77 9.92
CA GLY A 421 -19.59 22.19 8.58
C GLY A 421 -21.09 22.17 8.42
N ASP A 422 -21.55 22.52 7.21
CA ASP A 422 -22.96 22.65 6.89
C ASP A 422 -23.39 21.84 5.64
N GLU A 423 -22.45 21.13 5.03
CA GLU A 423 -22.67 20.35 3.82
C GLU A 423 -22.08 18.94 3.93
N LEU A 424 -22.91 17.92 3.72
CA LEU A 424 -22.47 16.54 3.59
C LEU A 424 -22.19 16.22 2.12
N GLU A 425 -20.99 15.73 1.84
CA GLU A 425 -20.52 15.23 0.57
C GLU A 425 -20.27 13.72 0.63
N ILE A 426 -20.78 12.98 -0.37
CA ILE A 426 -20.55 11.54 -0.51
C ILE A 426 -19.83 11.21 -1.81
N ASN A 427 -18.94 10.21 -1.73
CA ASN A 427 -18.32 9.53 -2.86
C ASN A 427 -19.04 8.18 -3.01
N PHE A 428 -19.80 8.01 -4.10
CA PHE A 428 -20.65 6.85 -4.31
C PHE A 428 -20.78 6.50 -5.79
N SER A 429 -21.19 5.27 -6.08
CA SER A 429 -21.70 4.86 -7.38
C SER A 429 -22.94 4.01 -7.22
N SER A 430 -23.87 4.07 -8.17
CA SER A 430 -25.02 3.19 -8.25
C SER A 430 -25.21 2.68 -9.67
N SER A 431 -25.97 1.58 -9.81
CA SER A 431 -26.48 1.21 -11.13
C SER A 431 -27.61 2.15 -11.56
N ALA A 432 -28.13 1.96 -12.79
CA ALA A 432 -29.27 2.73 -13.28
C ALA A 432 -30.55 2.51 -12.46
N PHE A 433 -30.67 1.38 -11.77
CA PHE A 433 -31.78 1.06 -10.88
C PHE A 433 -31.44 1.26 -9.41
N GLY A 434 -30.19 1.54 -9.13
CA GLY A 434 -29.67 1.70 -7.77
C GLY A 434 -29.82 3.14 -7.26
N ASP A 435 -29.79 3.27 -5.95
CA ASP A 435 -29.80 4.56 -5.27
C ASP A 435 -29.15 4.49 -3.89
N VAL A 436 -28.84 5.66 -3.35
CA VAL A 436 -28.39 5.90 -1.99
C VAL A 436 -29.35 6.89 -1.34
N THR A 437 -29.84 6.55 -0.14
CA THR A 437 -30.56 7.49 0.72
C THR A 437 -29.77 7.71 1.99
N VAL A 438 -29.63 8.96 2.43
CA VAL A 438 -28.92 9.32 3.65
C VAL A 438 -29.89 9.95 4.62
N THR A 439 -29.94 9.45 5.85
CA THR A 439 -30.74 10.00 6.94
C THR A 439 -29.83 10.36 8.11
N VAL A 440 -29.98 11.54 8.69
CA VAL A 440 -29.32 11.87 9.95
C VAL A 440 -30.20 11.43 11.10
N CYS A 441 -29.60 10.71 12.05
CA CYS A 441 -30.25 10.24 13.25
C CYS A 441 -29.63 10.90 14.50
N ASP A 442 -30.37 10.93 15.60
CA ASP A 442 -29.84 11.30 16.91
C ASP A 442 -28.84 10.24 17.43
N GLU A 443 -28.22 10.50 18.57
CA GLU A 443 -27.27 9.58 19.21
C GLU A 443 -27.87 8.21 19.52
N SER A 444 -29.19 8.13 19.74
CA SER A 444 -29.91 6.88 19.99
C SER A 444 -30.32 6.11 18.73
N GLY A 445 -30.12 6.71 17.56
CA GLY A 445 -30.45 6.12 16.25
C GLY A 445 -31.87 6.45 15.75
N ASN A 446 -32.58 7.39 16.38
CA ASN A 446 -33.90 7.85 15.89
C ASN A 446 -33.67 8.87 14.77
N GLU A 447 -34.44 8.73 13.68
CA GLU A 447 -34.38 9.64 12.53
C GLU A 447 -34.80 11.07 12.94
N LEU A 448 -34.00 12.05 12.56
CA LEU A 448 -34.30 13.45 12.78
C LEU A 448 -35.19 14.01 11.66
N ASP A 449 -36.31 14.61 12.02
CA ASP A 449 -37.28 15.20 11.08
C ASP A 449 -36.64 16.31 10.24
N GLY A 450 -36.83 16.22 8.89
CA GLY A 450 -36.24 17.15 7.92
C GLY A 450 -34.78 16.85 7.53
N TYR A 451 -34.20 15.74 8.00
CA TYR A 451 -32.83 15.32 7.68
C TYR A 451 -32.75 13.98 6.95
N LYS A 452 -33.73 13.66 6.13
CA LYS A 452 -33.69 12.55 5.17
C LYS A 452 -33.53 13.10 3.75
N SER A 453 -32.53 12.59 3.03
CA SER A 453 -32.30 12.98 1.64
C SER A 453 -33.35 12.39 0.70
N ILE A 454 -33.48 12.93 -0.49
CA ILE A 454 -34.07 12.22 -1.61
C ILE A 454 -33.19 11.03 -2.00
N LYS A 455 -33.71 10.12 -2.80
CA LYS A 455 -32.93 9.06 -3.45
C LYS A 455 -31.89 9.66 -4.40
N ILE A 456 -30.62 9.30 -4.19
CA ILE A 456 -29.47 9.80 -4.95
C ILE A 456 -28.96 8.67 -5.84
N PHE A 457 -28.94 8.87 -7.14
CA PHE A 457 -28.38 7.90 -8.10
C PHE A 457 -27.30 8.52 -8.95
N GLY A 458 -26.48 7.68 -9.59
CA GLY A 458 -25.38 8.08 -10.45
C GLY A 458 -24.04 7.61 -9.95
N ASP A 459 -22.98 8.25 -10.45
CA ASP A 459 -21.60 7.98 -10.11
C ASP A 459 -20.87 9.32 -9.88
N SER A 460 -20.43 9.58 -8.64
CA SER A 460 -19.82 10.85 -8.28
C SER A 460 -18.82 10.69 -7.15
N VAL A 461 -17.64 11.28 -7.28
CA VAL A 461 -16.64 11.31 -6.21
C VAL A 461 -16.91 12.41 -5.17
N SER A 462 -17.90 13.30 -5.42
CA SER A 462 -18.16 14.49 -4.62
C SER A 462 -19.60 14.95 -4.85
N ARG A 463 -20.59 14.18 -4.35
CA ARG A 463 -22.00 14.52 -4.45
C ARG A 463 -22.49 15.17 -3.17
N LYS A 464 -23.01 16.39 -3.25
CA LYS A 464 -23.68 17.05 -2.13
C LYS A 464 -25.00 16.36 -1.82
N VAL A 465 -25.20 16.02 -0.56
CA VAL A 465 -26.46 15.50 -0.05
C VAL A 465 -27.34 16.67 0.40
N ARG A 466 -28.59 16.69 -0.06
CA ARG A 466 -29.54 17.75 0.28
C ARG A 466 -30.54 17.26 1.29
N PHE A 467 -30.74 18.04 2.34
CA PHE A 467 -31.77 17.88 3.36
C PHE A 467 -32.74 19.06 3.31
N GLU A 468 -33.91 18.91 3.93
CA GLU A 468 -34.88 20.01 4.08
C GLU A 468 -34.37 21.07 5.10
N LYS A 469 -33.70 20.62 6.16
CA LYS A 469 -33.13 21.46 7.23
C LYS A 469 -31.63 21.64 7.05
N ASP A 470 -31.10 22.71 7.58
CA ASP A 470 -29.71 23.08 7.55
C ASP A 470 -28.88 22.18 8.48
N LEU A 471 -27.88 21.50 7.98
CA LEU A 471 -26.95 20.67 8.75
C LEU A 471 -26.14 21.46 9.80
N LYS A 472 -25.96 22.75 9.60
CA LYS A 472 -25.31 23.64 10.55
C LYS A 472 -25.93 23.60 11.96
N LEU A 473 -27.22 23.30 12.03
CA LEU A 473 -27.95 23.17 13.30
C LEU A 473 -27.52 21.97 14.16
N LEU A 474 -26.85 21.00 13.53
CA LEU A 474 -26.35 19.77 14.15
C LEU A 474 -24.82 19.76 14.36
N GLU A 475 -24.12 20.81 13.90
CA GLU A 475 -22.67 20.91 14.02
C GLU A 475 -22.21 20.71 15.48
N ASN A 476 -21.15 19.92 15.69
CA ASN A 476 -20.59 19.56 17.00
C ASN A 476 -21.57 18.79 17.93
N SER A 477 -22.76 18.43 17.46
CA SER A 477 -23.68 17.55 18.17
C SER A 477 -23.43 16.09 17.79
N PRO A 478 -23.54 15.13 18.72
CA PRO A 478 -23.47 13.72 18.37
C PRO A 478 -24.63 13.33 17.46
N VAL A 479 -24.29 12.83 16.29
CA VAL A 479 -25.23 12.31 15.29
C VAL A 479 -24.78 10.95 14.77
N ARG A 480 -25.71 10.23 14.15
CA ARG A 480 -25.43 9.04 13.34
C ARG A 480 -25.90 9.29 11.92
N LEU A 481 -25.26 8.67 10.96
CA LEU A 481 -25.76 8.58 9.59
C LEU A 481 -26.30 7.17 9.35
N LYS A 482 -27.50 7.12 8.79
CA LYS A 482 -28.08 5.91 8.23
C LYS A 482 -28.01 5.99 6.71
N PHE A 483 -27.35 5.02 6.09
CA PHE A 483 -27.26 4.86 4.65
C PHE A 483 -28.14 3.70 4.22
N GLU A 484 -29.13 3.96 3.39
CA GLU A 484 -29.91 2.94 2.69
C GLU A 484 -29.36 2.83 1.27
N LEU A 485 -28.81 1.68 0.92
CA LEU A 485 -28.13 1.44 -0.37
C LEU A 485 -28.92 0.41 -1.18
N HIS A 486 -29.11 0.65 -2.48
CA HIS A 486 -29.70 -0.30 -3.43
C HIS A 486 -28.81 -0.37 -4.65
N ASP A 487 -28.20 -1.54 -4.92
CA ASP A 487 -27.22 -1.75 -6.00
C ASP A 487 -26.25 -0.57 -6.14
N ALA A 488 -25.63 -0.24 -5.01
CA ALA A 488 -24.82 0.94 -4.85
C ALA A 488 -23.61 0.70 -3.92
N ASP A 489 -22.55 1.42 -4.20
CA ASP A 489 -21.31 1.52 -3.43
C ASP A 489 -21.19 2.90 -2.79
N LEU A 490 -20.84 2.97 -1.51
CA LEU A 490 -20.42 4.17 -0.82
C LEU A 490 -18.93 4.03 -0.47
N TYR A 491 -18.09 4.90 -1.01
CA TYR A 491 -16.64 4.84 -0.85
C TYR A 491 -16.12 5.72 0.27
N SER A 492 -16.68 6.91 0.41
CA SER A 492 -16.32 7.86 1.47
C SER A 492 -17.38 8.94 1.64
N PHE A 493 -17.33 9.63 2.79
CA PHE A 493 -18.09 10.85 3.02
C PHE A 493 -17.29 11.85 3.84
N LYS A 494 -17.65 13.12 3.78
CA LYS A 494 -17.09 14.21 4.60
C LYS A 494 -18.08 15.35 4.75
N PHE A 495 -17.83 16.19 5.75
CA PHE A 495 -18.52 17.47 5.92
C PHE A 495 -17.61 18.62 5.48
N ASN A 496 -18.18 19.66 4.85
CA ASN A 496 -17.49 20.86 4.35
C ASN A 496 -17.91 22.10 5.10
#